data_8cee3f45bbbe89cbe2783beb2ad75c74
#
_entry.id   8cee3f45bbbe89cbe2783beb2ad75c74
#
_cell.length_a   1.000
_cell.length_b   1.000
_cell.length_c   1.000
_cell.angle_alpha   90.00
_cell.angle_beta   90.00
_cell.angle_gamma   90.00
#
_symmetry.space_group_name_H-M   'P 1'
#
loop_
_entity.id
_entity.type
_entity.pdbx_description
1 polymer ?
#
loop_
_entity_poly.entity_id
_entity_poly.type
_entity_poly.pdbx_seq_one_letter_code
_entity_poly.pdbx_strand_id
1 'polypeptide(L)'
;MSERRVCRVLGQHRSTQRRIPHGRDDEEKLIADIVELVRQYGRYGYRKIAELLRSTAGWVVNDKRVERIWRREGLKVPARQPKRSRLWLGDGSCIRLRAERPNHVWSYDFVEDRTHDGRKYRMLNIIDEFTHECLAIRIDRRLKAIDVIDVLSDLFILRGLPEHIRSDNGPEFVAKAVQDWISAVGAKTAYIAPGSPWENGFIESFNARLRDELLDGEIFYTLAEAKIIVESWRRHFNTVRPHGSLGYKPPAPEVFVPAMAARAAAQPGSATPPALASRPDVPPSL
;
A
#
# COMPACT_ATOMS: atom_id res chain seq x y z
N MET A 1 25.70 23.64 -47.79
CA MET A 1 25.03 24.79 -47.11
C MET A 1 25.80 25.09 -45.82
N SER A 2 26.10 26.34 -45.49
CA SER A 2 26.88 26.64 -44.27
C SER A 2 25.99 26.58 -43.01
N GLU A 3 26.53 26.15 -41.87
CA GLU A 3 25.83 26.11 -40.57
C GLU A 3 25.17 27.46 -40.22
N ARG A 4 25.84 28.59 -40.54
CA ARG A 4 25.28 29.93 -40.36
C ARG A 4 23.96 30.15 -41.11
N ARG A 5 23.87 29.65 -42.33
CA ARG A 5 22.69 29.80 -43.18
C ARG A 5 21.55 28.92 -42.66
N VAL A 6 21.87 27.70 -42.25
CA VAL A 6 20.89 26.78 -41.67
C VAL A 6 20.30 27.34 -40.37
N CYS A 7 21.13 27.79 -39.45
CA CYS A 7 20.66 28.38 -38.18
C CYS A 7 19.82 29.65 -38.41
N ARG A 8 20.14 30.46 -39.41
CA ARG A 8 19.34 31.66 -39.74
C ARG A 8 17.96 31.26 -40.30
N VAL A 9 17.90 30.29 -41.17
CA VAL A 9 16.64 29.80 -41.77
C VAL A 9 15.74 29.17 -40.71
N LEU A 10 16.32 28.41 -39.77
CA LEU A 10 15.58 27.73 -38.68
C LEU A 10 15.28 28.64 -37.49
N GLY A 11 15.75 29.90 -37.49
CA GLY A 11 15.62 30.81 -36.34
C GLY A 11 16.33 30.31 -35.09
N GLN A 12 17.32 29.40 -35.21
CA GLN A 12 18.01 28.77 -34.11
C GLN A 12 19.39 29.37 -33.88
N HIS A 13 19.73 29.67 -32.63
CA HIS A 13 21.04 30.17 -32.28
C HIS A 13 22.13 29.11 -32.50
N ARG A 14 23.33 29.49 -33.03
CA ARG A 14 24.41 28.52 -33.31
C ARG A 14 24.91 27.79 -32.09
N SER A 15 24.93 28.41 -30.91
CA SER A 15 25.31 27.73 -29.66
C SER A 15 24.34 26.58 -29.30
N THR A 16 23.06 26.76 -29.62
CA THR A 16 22.06 25.68 -29.43
C THR A 16 22.32 24.52 -30.38
N GLN A 17 22.68 24.82 -31.65
CA GLN A 17 23.03 23.81 -32.64
C GLN A 17 24.29 23.00 -32.27
N ARG A 18 25.28 23.68 -31.68
CA ARG A 18 26.56 23.09 -31.27
C ARG A 18 26.56 22.50 -29.88
N ARG A 19 25.44 22.62 -29.13
CA ARG A 19 25.34 22.08 -27.79
C ARG A 19 25.38 20.58 -27.82
N ILE A 20 26.48 20.01 -27.37
CA ILE A 20 26.56 18.58 -27.05
C ILE A 20 25.89 18.38 -25.69
N PRO A 21 24.80 17.59 -25.60
CA PRO A 21 24.21 17.29 -24.32
C PRO A 21 25.21 16.49 -23.47
N HIS A 22 25.76 17.07 -22.44
CA HIS A 22 26.47 16.31 -21.41
C HIS A 22 25.42 15.67 -20.51
N GLY A 23 25.36 14.33 -20.47
CA GLY A 23 24.61 13.60 -19.47
C GLY A 23 25.13 13.92 -18.06
N ARG A 24 24.34 13.63 -17.05
CA ARG A 24 24.85 13.67 -15.67
C ARG A 24 25.65 12.39 -15.42
N ASP A 25 26.74 12.50 -14.66
CA ASP A 25 27.63 11.37 -14.34
C ASP A 25 26.90 10.22 -13.62
N ASP A 26 25.77 10.54 -12.94
CA ASP A 26 24.94 9.60 -12.22
C ASP A 26 23.85 8.94 -13.11
N GLU A 27 23.75 9.26 -14.41
CA GLU A 27 22.61 8.86 -15.24
C GLU A 27 22.59 7.36 -15.52
N GLU A 28 23.74 6.72 -15.76
CA GLU A 28 23.84 5.29 -16.01
C GLU A 28 23.41 4.47 -14.79
N LYS A 29 23.86 4.88 -13.59
CA LYS A 29 23.46 4.25 -12.34
C LYS A 29 21.96 4.40 -12.09
N LEU A 30 21.42 5.61 -12.33
CA LEU A 30 19.99 5.87 -12.19
C LEU A 30 19.15 5.00 -13.15
N ILE A 31 19.62 4.80 -14.39
CA ILE A 31 18.95 3.91 -15.35
C ILE A 31 18.95 2.48 -14.84
N ALA A 32 20.07 1.99 -14.37
CA ALA A 32 20.17 0.62 -13.83
C ALA A 32 19.20 0.41 -12.66
N ASP A 33 19.16 1.35 -11.73
CA ASP A 33 18.25 1.29 -10.57
C ASP A 33 16.77 1.37 -10.99
N ILE A 34 16.42 2.22 -11.98
CA ILE A 34 15.06 2.27 -12.55
C ILE A 34 14.69 0.92 -13.17
N VAL A 35 15.56 0.33 -13.98
CA VAL A 35 15.31 -0.95 -14.67
C VAL A 35 15.14 -2.08 -13.66
N GLU A 36 15.96 -2.10 -12.61
CA GLU A 36 15.85 -3.10 -11.53
C GLU A 36 14.53 -2.99 -10.79
N LEU A 37 14.13 -1.77 -10.38
CA LEU A 37 12.83 -1.55 -9.75
C LEU A 37 11.65 -1.90 -10.67
N VAL A 38 11.76 -1.67 -11.97
CA VAL A 38 10.72 -2.05 -12.94
C VAL A 38 10.62 -3.58 -13.08
N ARG A 39 11.74 -4.29 -13.04
CA ARG A 39 11.74 -5.77 -13.04
C ARG A 39 11.06 -6.33 -11.79
N GLN A 40 11.34 -5.74 -10.63
CA GLN A 40 10.75 -6.14 -9.36
C GLN A 40 9.27 -5.76 -9.27
N TYR A 41 8.88 -4.57 -9.78
CA TYR A 41 7.54 -4.00 -9.65
C TYR A 41 6.93 -3.69 -11.03
N GLY A 42 6.77 -4.69 -11.87
CA GLY A 42 6.32 -4.53 -13.27
C GLY A 42 4.97 -3.84 -13.48
N ARG A 43 4.14 -3.71 -12.42
CA ARG A 43 2.84 -3.01 -12.45
C ARG A 43 2.92 -1.55 -11.97
N TYR A 44 4.12 -1.04 -11.61
CA TYR A 44 4.30 0.33 -11.17
C TYR A 44 4.70 1.25 -12.32
N GLY A 45 4.02 2.40 -12.42
CA GLY A 45 4.41 3.46 -13.36
C GLY A 45 5.54 4.34 -12.81
N TYR A 46 6.10 5.18 -13.66
CA TYR A 46 7.27 6.01 -13.36
C TYR A 46 7.16 6.83 -12.07
N ARG A 47 5.95 7.30 -11.68
CA ARG A 47 5.75 8.06 -10.43
C ARG A 47 5.99 7.22 -9.18
N LYS A 48 5.49 5.98 -9.16
CA LYS A 48 5.73 5.06 -8.05
C LYS A 48 7.21 4.64 -8.01
N ILE A 49 7.82 4.38 -9.17
CA ILE A 49 9.26 4.09 -9.26
C ILE A 49 10.08 5.29 -8.79
N ALA A 50 9.71 6.53 -9.15
CA ALA A 50 10.38 7.72 -8.65
C ALA A 50 10.32 7.85 -7.13
N GLU A 51 9.18 7.47 -6.53
CA GLU A 51 9.05 7.46 -5.07
C GLU A 51 9.90 6.38 -4.41
N LEU A 52 9.93 5.17 -4.96
CA LEU A 52 10.80 4.10 -4.47
C LEU A 52 12.28 4.49 -4.57
N LEU A 53 12.71 5.14 -5.64
CA LEU A 53 14.07 5.67 -5.77
C LEU A 53 14.40 6.65 -4.64
N ARG A 54 13.47 7.52 -4.27
CA ARG A 54 13.65 8.50 -3.19
C ARG A 54 13.63 7.85 -1.80
N SER A 55 12.63 6.99 -1.55
CA SER A 55 12.38 6.46 -0.21
C SER A 55 13.27 5.27 0.15
N THR A 56 13.62 4.41 -0.81
CA THR A 56 14.39 3.17 -0.55
C THR A 56 15.82 3.25 -1.04
N ALA A 57 16.08 3.87 -2.20
CA ALA A 57 17.41 3.94 -2.78
C ALA A 57 18.14 5.28 -2.51
N GLY A 58 17.49 6.23 -1.80
CA GLY A 58 18.11 7.50 -1.39
C GLY A 58 18.42 8.48 -2.53
N TRP A 59 17.80 8.31 -3.70
CA TRP A 59 18.02 9.20 -4.83
C TRP A 59 17.36 10.58 -4.63
N VAL A 60 18.08 11.64 -4.94
CA VAL A 60 17.53 12.99 -5.07
C VAL A 60 17.15 13.22 -6.54
N VAL A 61 15.96 12.77 -6.93
CA VAL A 61 15.49 12.81 -8.32
C VAL A 61 14.05 13.32 -8.39
N ASN A 62 13.75 14.11 -9.44
CA ASN A 62 12.38 14.54 -9.72
C ASN A 62 11.67 13.61 -10.71
N ASP A 63 10.34 13.64 -10.70
CA ASP A 63 9.51 12.79 -11.54
C ASP A 63 9.79 12.99 -13.03
N LYS A 64 10.05 14.23 -13.48
CA LYS A 64 10.33 14.54 -14.90
C LYS A 64 11.61 13.87 -15.41
N ARG A 65 12.64 13.73 -14.55
CA ARG A 65 13.88 13.02 -14.92
C ARG A 65 13.62 11.53 -15.07
N VAL A 66 12.89 10.94 -14.14
CA VAL A 66 12.51 9.52 -14.20
C VAL A 66 11.59 9.25 -15.40
N GLU A 67 10.60 10.12 -15.65
CA GLU A 67 9.72 10.02 -16.82
C GLU A 67 10.47 10.08 -18.15
N ARG A 68 11.46 10.98 -18.27
CA ARG A 68 12.31 11.08 -19.46
C ARG A 68 13.09 9.80 -19.71
N ILE A 69 13.71 9.23 -18.67
CA ILE A 69 14.44 7.95 -18.75
C ILE A 69 13.45 6.83 -19.08
N TRP A 70 12.32 6.76 -18.40
CA TRP A 70 11.25 5.79 -18.64
C TRP A 70 10.84 5.69 -20.10
N ARG A 71 10.63 6.85 -20.74
CA ARG A 71 10.27 6.92 -22.17
C ARG A 71 11.43 6.52 -23.07
N ARG A 72 12.65 6.94 -22.74
CA ARG A 72 13.84 6.61 -23.52
C ARG A 72 14.15 5.12 -23.53
N GLU A 73 14.02 4.47 -22.38
CA GLU A 73 14.23 3.02 -22.23
C GLU A 73 13.03 2.18 -22.71
N GLY A 74 11.98 2.82 -23.26
CA GLY A 74 10.80 2.12 -23.78
C GLY A 74 9.98 1.39 -22.72
N LEU A 75 10.14 1.76 -21.44
CA LEU A 75 9.43 1.11 -20.33
C LEU A 75 7.94 1.39 -20.39
N LYS A 76 7.11 0.37 -20.16
CA LYS A 76 5.65 0.47 -20.20
C LYS A 76 5.04 -0.36 -19.07
N VAL A 77 3.99 0.18 -18.46
CA VAL A 77 3.11 -0.63 -17.60
C VAL A 77 2.14 -1.37 -18.50
N PRO A 78 1.90 -2.67 -18.30
CA PRO A 78 0.89 -3.41 -19.06
C PRO A 78 -0.46 -2.70 -19.03
N ALA A 79 -1.13 -2.62 -20.17
CA ALA A 79 -2.41 -1.94 -20.27
C ALA A 79 -3.45 -2.62 -19.37
N ARG A 80 -4.16 -1.83 -18.58
CA ARG A 80 -5.34 -2.32 -17.87
C ARG A 80 -6.50 -2.47 -18.85
N GLN A 81 -7.34 -3.47 -18.59
CA GLN A 81 -8.60 -3.57 -19.28
C GLN A 81 -9.39 -2.26 -19.08
N PRO A 82 -9.94 -1.65 -20.16
CA PRO A 82 -10.70 -0.41 -20.02
C PRO A 82 -11.82 -0.60 -19.00
N LYS A 83 -11.95 0.34 -18.08
CA LYS A 83 -13.11 0.36 -17.18
C LYS A 83 -14.35 0.51 -18.04
N ARG A 84 -15.31 -0.41 -17.92
CA ARG A 84 -16.65 -0.18 -18.45
C ARG A 84 -17.17 1.11 -17.82
N SER A 85 -17.67 2.03 -18.63
CA SER A 85 -18.23 3.30 -18.15
C SER A 85 -19.27 3.01 -17.07
N ARG A 86 -19.07 3.51 -15.86
CA ARG A 86 -20.10 3.48 -14.82
C ARG A 86 -21.06 4.62 -15.12
N LEU A 87 -22.35 4.33 -15.17
CA LEU A 87 -23.40 5.35 -15.12
C LEU A 87 -23.32 5.99 -13.74
N TRP A 88 -22.72 7.17 -13.65
CA TRP A 88 -22.79 8.03 -12.46
C TRP A 88 -24.03 8.89 -12.61
N LEU A 89 -25.01 8.69 -11.75
CA LEU A 89 -26.03 9.70 -11.51
C LEU A 89 -25.35 10.81 -10.70
N GLY A 90 -25.04 11.92 -11.35
CA GLY A 90 -24.43 13.10 -10.73
C GLY A 90 -25.42 13.98 -9.95
N ASP A 91 -26.56 13.42 -9.53
CA ASP A 91 -27.68 14.12 -8.91
C ASP A 91 -27.53 14.33 -7.40
N GLY A 92 -26.39 13.92 -6.80
CA GLY A 92 -26.16 14.05 -5.36
C GLY A 92 -26.98 13.09 -4.48
N SER A 93 -27.74 12.17 -5.07
CA SER A 93 -28.58 11.20 -4.34
C SER A 93 -27.77 10.15 -3.57
N CYS A 94 -26.47 10.01 -3.81
CA CYS A 94 -25.60 9.04 -3.17
C CYS A 94 -24.92 9.67 -1.94
N ILE A 95 -25.60 9.67 -0.79
CA ILE A 95 -24.98 9.99 0.49
C ILE A 95 -24.17 8.77 0.94
N ARG A 96 -22.85 8.84 0.75
CA ARG A 96 -21.93 7.81 1.24
C ARG A 96 -21.32 8.22 2.57
N LEU A 97 -21.33 7.31 3.55
CA LEU A 97 -20.52 7.46 4.75
C LEU A 97 -19.05 7.49 4.34
N ARG A 98 -18.37 8.62 4.59
CA ARG A 98 -16.92 8.78 4.35
C ARG A 98 -16.17 8.60 5.65
N ALA A 99 -15.09 7.85 5.61
CA ALA A 99 -14.19 7.78 6.74
C ALA A 99 -13.48 9.13 6.95
N GLU A 100 -13.50 9.65 8.19
CA GLU A 100 -12.95 10.96 8.56
C GLU A 100 -11.70 10.84 9.43
N ARG A 101 -11.46 9.69 10.03
CA ARG A 101 -10.35 9.39 10.92
C ARG A 101 -10.00 7.89 10.89
N PRO A 102 -8.81 7.51 11.38
CA PRO A 102 -8.47 6.11 11.58
C PRO A 102 -9.51 5.40 12.45
N ASN A 103 -9.80 4.13 12.15
CA ASN A 103 -10.81 3.31 12.83
C ASN A 103 -12.25 3.88 12.78
N HIS A 104 -12.53 4.78 11.82
CA HIS A 104 -13.90 5.25 11.61
C HIS A 104 -14.75 4.22 10.84
N VAL A 105 -14.25 3.77 9.69
CA VAL A 105 -14.93 2.79 8.84
C VAL A 105 -13.93 1.73 8.39
N TRP A 106 -14.20 0.48 8.74
CA TRP A 106 -13.51 -0.67 8.17
C TRP A 106 -14.41 -1.31 7.12
N SER A 107 -13.79 -1.68 5.99
CA SER A 107 -14.49 -2.45 4.95
C SER A 107 -13.88 -3.83 4.83
N TYR A 108 -14.72 -4.86 4.68
CA TYR A 108 -14.26 -6.19 4.34
C TYR A 108 -14.96 -6.76 3.11
N ASP A 109 -14.28 -7.67 2.43
CA ASP A 109 -14.78 -8.37 1.26
C ASP A 109 -14.04 -9.68 1.04
N PHE A 110 -14.66 -10.58 0.27
CA PHE A 110 -14.09 -11.87 -0.08
C PHE A 110 -13.56 -11.86 -1.52
N VAL A 111 -12.36 -12.41 -1.68
CA VAL A 111 -11.75 -12.69 -2.99
C VAL A 111 -11.53 -14.19 -3.10
N GLU A 112 -11.91 -14.78 -4.24
CA GLU A 112 -11.63 -16.19 -4.54
C GLU A 112 -10.49 -16.30 -5.55
N ASP A 113 -9.65 -17.32 -5.37
CA ASP A 113 -8.61 -17.72 -6.30
C ASP A 113 -8.40 -19.24 -6.20
N ARG A 114 -7.45 -19.80 -6.99
CA ARG A 114 -7.19 -21.23 -7.07
C ARG A 114 -5.70 -21.52 -6.97
N THR A 115 -5.37 -22.62 -6.32
CA THR A 115 -4.03 -23.22 -6.40
C THR A 115 -3.87 -23.92 -7.75
N HIS A 116 -2.62 -24.19 -8.15
CA HIS A 116 -2.25 -24.82 -9.43
C HIS A 116 -3.04 -26.11 -9.71
N ASP A 117 -3.37 -26.88 -8.67
CA ASP A 117 -4.21 -28.09 -8.74
C ASP A 117 -5.71 -27.81 -8.99
N GLY A 118 -6.09 -26.55 -9.24
CA GLY A 118 -7.47 -26.12 -9.50
C GLY A 118 -8.35 -25.97 -8.28
N ARG A 119 -7.86 -26.29 -7.07
CA ARG A 119 -8.65 -26.20 -5.82
C ARG A 119 -8.82 -24.75 -5.41
N LYS A 120 -10.05 -24.32 -5.25
CA LYS A 120 -10.39 -22.95 -4.80
C LYS A 120 -9.93 -22.68 -3.36
N TYR A 121 -9.60 -21.43 -3.11
CA TYR A 121 -9.45 -20.85 -1.77
C TYR A 121 -10.09 -19.45 -1.73
N ARG A 122 -10.40 -18.99 -0.54
CA ARG A 122 -10.99 -17.67 -0.30
C ARG A 122 -10.04 -16.83 0.54
N MET A 123 -10.07 -15.54 0.30
CA MET A 123 -9.36 -14.52 1.07
C MET A 123 -10.39 -13.57 1.65
N LEU A 124 -10.41 -13.41 2.97
CA LEU A 124 -11.12 -12.32 3.65
C LEU A 124 -10.16 -11.14 3.76
N ASN A 125 -10.45 -10.07 3.07
CA ASN A 125 -9.67 -8.83 3.09
C ASN A 125 -10.37 -7.80 3.98
N ILE A 126 -9.63 -7.15 4.89
CA ILE A 126 -10.15 -6.11 5.77
C ILE A 126 -9.24 -4.88 5.65
N ILE A 127 -9.83 -3.72 5.38
CA ILE A 127 -9.11 -2.46 5.24
C ILE A 127 -9.72 -1.37 6.11
N ASP A 128 -8.91 -0.42 6.55
CA ASP A 128 -9.36 0.87 7.07
C ASP A 128 -9.53 1.84 5.89
N GLU A 129 -10.72 2.37 5.70
CA GLU A 129 -11.03 3.25 4.56
C GLU A 129 -10.33 4.61 4.64
N PHE A 130 -10.00 5.09 5.84
CA PHE A 130 -9.33 6.37 6.02
C PHE A 130 -7.84 6.26 5.73
N THR A 131 -7.17 5.31 6.39
CA THR A 131 -5.72 5.12 6.26
C THR A 131 -5.34 4.38 4.98
N HIS A 132 -6.28 3.67 4.36
CA HIS A 132 -6.06 2.73 3.26
C HIS A 132 -5.18 1.53 3.66
N GLU A 133 -4.96 1.32 4.95
CA GLU A 133 -4.20 0.18 5.46
C GLU A 133 -4.97 -1.12 5.28
N CYS A 134 -4.32 -2.17 4.80
CA CYS A 134 -4.84 -3.52 4.83
C CYS A 134 -4.60 -4.13 6.20
N LEU A 135 -5.64 -4.20 7.02
CA LEU A 135 -5.57 -4.67 8.39
C LEU A 135 -5.33 -6.18 8.47
N ALA A 136 -6.01 -6.95 7.63
CA ALA A 136 -5.85 -8.40 7.56
C ALA A 136 -6.18 -8.96 6.19
N ILE A 137 -5.53 -10.08 5.84
CA ILE A 137 -5.92 -11.00 4.76
C ILE A 137 -5.93 -12.41 5.34
N ARG A 138 -7.11 -12.95 5.62
CA ARG A 138 -7.25 -14.34 6.07
C ARG A 138 -7.51 -15.26 4.89
N ILE A 139 -6.70 -16.29 4.75
CA ILE A 139 -6.77 -17.23 3.61
C ILE A 139 -7.12 -18.61 4.13
N ASP A 140 -8.17 -19.22 3.55
CA ASP A 140 -8.47 -20.61 3.79
C ASP A 140 -9.27 -21.24 2.62
N ARG A 141 -9.37 -22.57 2.59
CA ARG A 141 -10.19 -23.28 1.58
C ARG A 141 -11.67 -22.97 1.73
N ARG A 142 -12.13 -22.74 2.95
CA ARG A 142 -13.50 -22.34 3.28
C ARG A 142 -13.43 -21.33 4.42
N LEU A 143 -14.12 -20.23 4.26
CA LEU A 143 -14.29 -19.22 5.30
C LEU A 143 -15.76 -19.15 5.68
N LYS A 144 -16.05 -19.34 6.94
CA LYS A 144 -17.38 -19.29 7.55
C LYS A 144 -17.54 -18.00 8.37
N ALA A 145 -18.74 -17.73 8.86
CA ALA A 145 -19.02 -16.59 9.73
C ALA A 145 -18.10 -16.55 10.96
N ILE A 146 -17.82 -17.69 11.56
CA ILE A 146 -16.94 -17.77 12.73
C ILE A 146 -15.51 -17.31 12.41
N ASP A 147 -15.00 -17.67 11.23
CA ASP A 147 -13.65 -17.23 10.81
C ASP A 147 -13.56 -15.71 10.62
N VAL A 148 -14.66 -15.08 10.17
CA VAL A 148 -14.77 -13.61 10.07
C VAL A 148 -14.78 -12.97 11.45
N ILE A 149 -15.58 -13.52 12.36
CA ILE A 149 -15.70 -13.07 13.75
C ILE A 149 -14.35 -13.18 14.46
N ASP A 150 -13.64 -14.30 14.31
CA ASP A 150 -12.31 -14.51 14.90
C ASP A 150 -11.31 -13.43 14.43
N VAL A 151 -11.25 -13.19 13.11
CA VAL A 151 -10.35 -12.15 12.57
C VAL A 151 -10.72 -10.74 13.04
N LEU A 152 -12.02 -10.42 13.08
CA LEU A 152 -12.48 -9.12 13.57
C LEU A 152 -12.20 -8.98 15.07
N SER A 153 -12.40 -10.04 15.87
CA SER A 153 -12.09 -10.05 17.31
C SER A 153 -10.61 -9.76 17.58
N ASP A 154 -9.72 -10.44 16.85
CA ASP A 154 -8.28 -10.20 16.95
C ASP A 154 -7.93 -8.75 16.60
N LEU A 155 -8.53 -8.22 15.54
CA LEU A 155 -8.31 -6.83 15.13
C LEU A 155 -8.86 -5.83 16.15
N PHE A 156 -10.00 -6.10 16.79
CA PHE A 156 -10.56 -5.23 17.84
C PHE A 156 -9.64 -5.18 19.07
N ILE A 157 -9.02 -6.30 19.43
CA ILE A 157 -8.04 -6.34 20.51
C ILE A 157 -6.77 -5.54 20.14
N LEU A 158 -6.28 -5.68 18.90
CA LEU A 158 -5.02 -5.08 18.45
C LEU A 158 -5.14 -3.58 18.11
N ARG A 159 -6.28 -3.16 17.55
CA ARG A 159 -6.47 -1.82 16.95
C ARG A 159 -7.58 -1.01 17.60
N GLY A 160 -8.38 -1.62 18.44
CA GLY A 160 -9.61 -1.05 18.99
C GLY A 160 -10.80 -1.27 18.06
N LEU A 161 -11.98 -0.96 18.59
CA LEU A 161 -13.25 -1.13 17.88
C LEU A 161 -13.43 -0.01 16.85
N PRO A 162 -13.73 -0.31 15.58
CA PRO A 162 -14.12 0.71 14.61
C PRO A 162 -15.54 1.21 14.90
N GLU A 163 -15.86 2.43 14.50
CA GLU A 163 -17.22 2.93 14.65
C GLU A 163 -18.19 2.23 13.70
N HIS A 164 -17.73 1.95 12.47
CA HIS A 164 -18.55 1.32 11.44
C HIS A 164 -17.79 0.19 10.74
N ILE A 165 -18.51 -0.88 10.42
CA ILE A 165 -18.03 -1.97 9.57
C ILE A 165 -18.91 -2.06 8.35
N ARG A 166 -18.29 -2.02 7.16
CA ARG A 166 -18.95 -2.11 5.86
C ARG A 166 -18.61 -3.42 5.17
N SER A 167 -19.63 -4.08 4.64
CA SER A 167 -19.47 -5.25 3.78
C SER A 167 -20.53 -5.26 2.69
N ASP A 168 -20.29 -6.01 1.63
CA ASP A 168 -21.37 -6.38 0.72
C ASP A 168 -22.35 -7.36 1.38
N ASN A 169 -23.54 -7.47 0.79
CA ASN A 169 -24.54 -8.44 1.22
C ASN A 169 -24.14 -9.82 0.69
N GLY A 170 -23.07 -10.42 1.26
CA GLY A 170 -22.65 -11.79 0.96
C GLY A 170 -23.73 -12.84 1.27
N PRO A 171 -23.47 -14.14 1.08
CA PRO A 171 -24.45 -15.19 1.32
C PRO A 171 -25.16 -14.98 2.66
N GLU A 172 -26.49 -14.81 2.64
CA GLU A 172 -27.33 -14.29 3.72
C GLU A 172 -27.01 -14.85 5.12
N PHE A 173 -26.58 -16.09 5.20
CA PHE A 173 -26.33 -16.75 6.48
C PHE A 173 -25.02 -16.29 7.15
N VAL A 174 -23.96 -16.05 6.36
CA VAL A 174 -22.67 -15.55 6.89
C VAL A 174 -22.80 -14.10 7.28
N ALA A 175 -23.50 -13.31 6.47
CA ALA A 175 -23.70 -11.89 6.71
C ALA A 175 -24.49 -11.65 8.01
N LYS A 176 -25.60 -12.40 8.25
CA LYS A 176 -26.46 -12.19 9.42
C LYS A 176 -25.74 -12.50 10.73
N ALA A 177 -25.08 -13.65 10.86
CA ALA A 177 -24.37 -14.00 12.08
C ALA A 177 -23.24 -13.01 12.42
N VAL A 178 -22.53 -12.51 11.41
CA VAL A 178 -21.50 -11.48 11.60
C VAL A 178 -22.13 -10.15 12.00
N GLN A 179 -23.24 -9.77 11.40
CA GLN A 179 -23.98 -8.55 11.73
C GLN A 179 -24.50 -8.54 13.16
N ASP A 180 -25.13 -9.65 13.58
CA ASP A 180 -25.63 -9.83 14.94
C ASP A 180 -24.49 -9.72 15.97
N TRP A 181 -23.33 -10.32 15.66
CA TRP A 181 -22.14 -10.22 16.49
C TRP A 181 -21.56 -8.79 16.53
N ILE A 182 -21.43 -8.11 15.38
CA ILE A 182 -20.95 -6.72 15.28
C ILE A 182 -21.82 -5.80 16.15
N SER A 183 -23.14 -5.99 16.08
CA SER A 183 -24.11 -5.21 16.90
C SER A 183 -23.93 -5.50 18.38
N ALA A 184 -23.70 -6.75 18.75
CA ALA A 184 -23.53 -7.17 20.15
C ALA A 184 -22.24 -6.60 20.78
N VAL A 185 -21.18 -6.39 20.00
CA VAL A 185 -19.93 -5.77 20.48
C VAL A 185 -19.92 -4.25 20.43
N GLY A 186 -21.01 -3.62 19.95
CA GLY A 186 -21.19 -2.15 19.97
C GLY A 186 -20.66 -1.41 18.74
N ALA A 187 -20.20 -2.10 17.71
CA ALA A 187 -19.91 -1.48 16.43
C ALA A 187 -21.18 -1.29 15.58
N LYS A 188 -21.18 -0.29 14.71
CA LYS A 188 -22.31 -0.06 13.80
C LYS A 188 -22.04 -0.70 12.45
N THR A 189 -23.01 -1.43 11.91
CA THR A 189 -22.94 -1.94 10.56
C THR A 189 -23.33 -0.84 9.57
N ALA A 190 -22.42 -0.48 8.66
CA ALA A 190 -22.71 0.41 7.53
C ALA A 190 -23.22 -0.46 6.37
N TYR A 191 -24.54 -0.51 6.21
CA TYR A 191 -25.15 -1.30 5.14
C TYR A 191 -24.92 -0.64 3.79
N ILE A 192 -24.59 -1.46 2.80
CA ILE A 192 -24.60 -1.07 1.40
C ILE A 192 -26.04 -1.23 0.91
N ALA A 193 -26.66 -0.14 0.45
CA ALA A 193 -28.01 -0.22 -0.09
C ALA A 193 -28.03 -1.18 -1.29
N PRO A 194 -29.09 -2.02 -1.42
CA PRO A 194 -29.23 -2.86 -2.61
C PRO A 194 -29.12 -2.05 -3.88
N GLY A 195 -28.22 -2.43 -4.80
CA GLY A 195 -27.96 -1.68 -6.04
C GLY A 195 -26.95 -0.55 -5.92
N SER A 196 -26.27 -0.37 -4.78
CA SER A 196 -25.27 0.67 -4.53
C SER A 196 -23.83 0.13 -4.42
N PRO A 197 -23.29 -0.59 -5.42
CA PRO A 197 -21.96 -1.19 -5.34
C PRO A 197 -20.84 -0.14 -5.16
N TRP A 198 -21.08 1.12 -5.51
CA TRP A 198 -20.12 2.22 -5.32
C TRP A 198 -19.83 2.52 -3.85
N GLU A 199 -20.66 2.10 -2.92
CA GLU A 199 -20.43 2.29 -1.49
C GLU A 199 -19.24 1.46 -1.00
N ASN A 200 -18.93 0.31 -1.63
CA ASN A 200 -17.81 -0.57 -1.29
C ASN A 200 -16.54 -0.28 -2.10
N GLY A 201 -16.46 0.87 -2.78
CA GLY A 201 -15.40 1.17 -3.74
C GLY A 201 -13.97 1.17 -3.19
N PHE A 202 -13.76 1.30 -1.86
CA PHE A 202 -12.41 1.22 -1.27
C PHE A 202 -11.88 -0.21 -1.27
N ILE A 203 -12.65 -1.16 -0.74
CA ILE A 203 -12.25 -2.57 -0.72
C ILE A 203 -12.23 -3.16 -2.13
N GLU A 204 -13.17 -2.79 -3.01
CA GLU A 204 -13.12 -3.19 -4.42
C GLU A 204 -11.84 -2.71 -5.11
N SER A 205 -11.45 -1.46 -4.85
CA SER A 205 -10.20 -0.89 -5.38
C SER A 205 -8.96 -1.59 -4.80
N PHE A 206 -9.00 -2.00 -3.54
CA PHE A 206 -7.97 -2.81 -2.91
C PHE A 206 -7.88 -4.19 -3.58
N ASN A 207 -8.99 -4.89 -3.69
CA ASN A 207 -9.07 -6.22 -4.32
C ASN A 207 -8.58 -6.21 -5.77
N ALA A 208 -8.93 -5.16 -6.52
CA ALA A 208 -8.43 -4.97 -7.89
C ALA A 208 -6.91 -4.80 -7.94
N ARG A 209 -6.30 -4.17 -6.91
CA ARG A 209 -4.83 -4.05 -6.83
C ARG A 209 -4.18 -5.37 -6.43
N LEU A 210 -4.77 -6.08 -5.47
CA LEU A 210 -4.30 -7.40 -5.07
C LEU A 210 -4.26 -8.36 -6.27
N ARG A 211 -5.32 -8.37 -7.09
CA ARG A 211 -5.34 -9.16 -8.32
C ARG A 211 -4.26 -8.70 -9.32
N ASP A 212 -4.27 -7.43 -9.68
CA ASP A 212 -3.38 -6.85 -10.69
C ASP A 212 -1.88 -6.96 -10.32
N GLU A 213 -1.54 -6.77 -9.05
CA GLU A 213 -0.15 -6.68 -8.60
C GLU A 213 0.41 -8.02 -8.09
N LEU A 214 -0.45 -8.99 -7.76
CA LEU A 214 -0.03 -10.28 -7.23
C LEU A 214 -0.74 -11.47 -7.89
N LEU A 215 -2.08 -11.62 -7.72
CA LEU A 215 -2.75 -12.87 -8.05
C LEU A 215 -2.72 -13.22 -9.53
N ASP A 216 -2.81 -12.22 -10.42
CA ASP A 216 -2.78 -12.43 -11.88
C ASP A 216 -1.36 -12.75 -12.41
N GLY A 217 -0.33 -12.57 -11.59
CA GLY A 217 1.07 -12.80 -11.94
C GLY A 217 1.69 -14.03 -11.29
N GLU A 218 1.05 -14.62 -10.28
CA GLU A 218 1.61 -15.70 -9.48
C GLU A 218 0.83 -17.02 -9.63
N ILE A 219 1.55 -18.12 -9.56
CA ILE A 219 0.97 -19.47 -9.53
C ILE A 219 1.26 -20.10 -8.17
N PHE A 220 0.23 -20.27 -7.36
CA PHE A 220 0.35 -20.88 -6.05
C PHE A 220 0.19 -22.39 -6.12
N TYR A 221 1.22 -23.16 -5.78
CA TYR A 221 1.17 -24.62 -5.76
C TYR A 221 0.48 -25.16 -4.51
N THR A 222 0.61 -24.46 -3.38
CA THR A 222 0.01 -24.86 -2.11
C THR A 222 -0.72 -23.70 -1.43
N LEU A 223 -1.66 -24.01 -0.56
CA LEU A 223 -2.33 -23.00 0.27
C LEU A 223 -1.36 -22.33 1.26
N ALA A 224 -0.37 -23.07 1.76
CA ALA A 224 0.66 -22.54 2.66
C ALA A 224 1.53 -21.48 1.95
N GLU A 225 1.93 -21.78 0.73
CA GLU A 225 2.64 -20.83 -0.13
C GLU A 225 1.82 -19.56 -0.38
N ALA A 226 0.55 -19.71 -0.76
CA ALA A 226 -0.36 -18.57 -0.96
C ALA A 226 -0.44 -17.70 0.30
N LYS A 227 -0.57 -18.30 1.50
CA LYS A 227 -0.59 -17.58 2.78
C LYS A 227 0.68 -16.75 3.00
N ILE A 228 1.85 -17.31 2.73
CA ILE A 228 3.14 -16.63 2.93
C ILE A 228 3.31 -15.48 1.94
N ILE A 229 3.07 -15.72 0.66
CA ILE A 229 3.29 -14.73 -0.40
C ILE A 229 2.29 -13.57 -0.29
N VAL A 230 1.01 -13.86 -0.05
CA VAL A 230 -0.02 -12.82 0.14
C VAL A 230 0.24 -11.99 1.40
N GLU A 231 0.69 -12.60 2.51
CA GLU A 231 1.05 -11.84 3.72
C GLU A 231 2.28 -10.96 3.48
N SER A 232 3.27 -11.44 2.73
CA SER A 232 4.43 -10.63 2.32
C SER A 232 3.98 -9.43 1.47
N TRP A 233 3.08 -9.65 0.51
CA TRP A 233 2.49 -8.59 -0.29
C TRP A 233 1.69 -7.59 0.56
N ARG A 234 0.89 -8.06 1.54
CA ARG A 234 0.14 -7.19 2.47
C ARG A 234 1.09 -6.26 3.24
N ARG A 235 2.19 -6.81 3.76
CA ARG A 235 3.22 -6.01 4.45
C ARG A 235 3.84 -4.99 3.51
N HIS A 236 4.24 -5.40 2.31
CA HIS A 236 4.75 -4.49 1.30
C HIS A 236 3.72 -3.40 0.93
N PHE A 237 2.46 -3.78 0.75
CA PHE A 237 1.36 -2.85 0.47
C PHE A 237 1.23 -1.76 1.53
N ASN A 238 1.36 -2.12 2.80
CA ASN A 238 1.21 -1.21 3.93
C ASN A 238 2.46 -0.37 4.22
N THR A 239 3.67 -0.89 3.98
CA THR A 239 4.91 -0.27 4.50
C THR A 239 5.84 0.29 3.43
N VAL A 240 5.75 -0.18 2.20
CA VAL A 240 6.68 0.19 1.11
C VAL A 240 5.97 0.76 -0.10
N ARG A 241 4.81 0.18 -0.46
CA ARG A 241 4.11 0.51 -1.68
C ARG A 241 3.63 1.97 -1.71
N PRO A 242 4.02 2.78 -2.74
CA PRO A 242 3.54 4.15 -2.84
C PRO A 242 2.04 4.23 -3.21
N HIS A 243 1.28 5.01 -2.45
CA HIS A 243 -0.16 5.22 -2.65
C HIS A 243 -0.45 6.64 -3.17
N GLY A 244 -0.97 6.76 -4.39
CA GLY A 244 -1.24 8.06 -5.00
C GLY A 244 -2.24 8.92 -4.20
N SER A 245 -3.22 8.31 -3.50
CA SER A 245 -4.18 9.00 -2.62
C SER A 245 -3.55 9.54 -1.35
N LEU A 246 -2.39 9.00 -0.93
CA LEU A 246 -1.64 9.39 0.26
C LEU A 246 -0.36 10.19 -0.08
N GLY A 247 -0.36 10.92 -1.19
CA GLY A 247 0.82 11.67 -1.62
C GLY A 247 2.03 10.78 -1.94
N TYR A 248 1.79 9.56 -2.40
CA TYR A 248 2.77 8.50 -2.66
C TYR A 248 3.44 7.89 -1.44
N LYS A 249 2.98 8.18 -0.23
CA LYS A 249 3.44 7.50 0.98
C LYS A 249 2.70 6.17 1.19
N PRO A 250 3.30 5.20 1.89
CA PRO A 250 2.62 3.98 2.30
C PRO A 250 1.68 4.24 3.49
N PRO A 251 0.61 3.42 3.68
CA PRO A 251 -0.43 3.65 4.71
C PRO A 251 0.09 3.56 6.14
N ALA A 252 0.82 2.49 6.47
CA ALA A 252 1.16 2.17 7.85
C ALA A 252 2.15 3.14 8.54
N PRO A 253 3.18 3.70 7.90
CA PRO A 253 4.13 4.59 8.56
C PRO A 253 3.52 5.88 9.11
N GLU A 254 2.37 6.31 8.60
CA GLU A 254 1.71 7.55 9.04
C GLU A 254 0.72 7.34 10.19
N VAL A 255 0.26 6.10 10.37
CA VAL A 255 -0.85 5.78 11.27
C VAL A 255 -0.41 4.98 12.48
N PHE A 256 0.71 4.28 12.39
CA PHE A 256 1.09 3.29 13.40
C PHE A 256 2.35 3.66 14.18
N VAL A 257 2.18 4.52 15.17
CA VAL A 257 3.01 4.48 16.37
C VAL A 257 2.20 3.68 17.40
N PRO A 258 2.56 2.43 17.73
CA PRO A 258 1.90 1.73 18.83
C PRO A 258 1.98 2.61 20.07
N ALA A 259 0.87 2.72 20.81
CA ALA A 259 0.87 3.51 22.06
C ALA A 259 1.99 3.09 23.04
N MET A 260 2.45 1.85 22.95
CA MET A 260 3.62 1.34 23.67
C MET A 260 4.95 1.88 23.14
N ALA A 261 5.11 2.08 21.84
CA ALA A 261 6.34 2.67 21.29
C ALA A 261 6.42 4.18 21.58
N ALA A 262 5.29 4.88 21.61
CA ALA A 262 5.22 6.27 22.03
C ALA A 262 5.59 6.43 23.53
N ARG A 263 5.20 5.48 24.40
CA ARG A 263 5.63 5.47 25.81
C ARG A 263 7.12 5.17 25.97
N ALA A 264 7.69 4.29 25.17
CA ALA A 264 9.14 4.01 25.21
C ALA A 264 9.98 5.19 24.71
N ALA A 265 9.48 5.94 23.72
CA ALA A 265 10.15 7.14 23.21
C ALA A 265 9.98 8.37 24.12
N ALA A 266 8.95 8.40 24.98
CA ALA A 266 8.66 9.48 25.91
C ALA A 266 9.36 9.35 27.27
N GLN A 267 10.09 8.28 27.53
CA GLN A 267 10.97 8.17 28.70
C GLN A 267 12.39 8.59 28.32
N PRO A 268 12.84 9.82 28.61
CA PRO A 268 14.26 10.13 28.56
C PRO A 268 14.92 9.27 29.64
N GLY A 269 15.83 8.41 29.22
CA GLY A 269 16.62 7.57 30.10
C GLY A 269 17.41 8.41 31.11
N SER A 270 16.89 8.58 32.33
CA SER A 270 17.65 8.95 33.48
C SER A 270 18.21 7.68 34.14
N ALA A 271 19.18 7.09 33.51
CA ALA A 271 20.09 6.18 34.19
C ALA A 271 21.41 6.92 34.36
N THR A 272 21.54 7.64 35.44
CA THR A 272 22.83 8.04 35.96
C THR A 272 23.59 6.75 36.29
N PRO A 273 24.78 6.52 35.76
CA PRO A 273 25.57 5.36 36.13
C PRO A 273 25.95 5.49 37.62
N PRO A 274 25.93 4.41 38.42
CA PRO A 274 26.35 4.47 39.81
C PRO A 274 27.82 4.89 39.88
N ALA A 275 28.09 5.86 40.74
CA ALA A 275 29.42 6.32 41.04
C ALA A 275 30.31 5.13 41.45
N LEU A 276 31.43 4.96 40.77
CA LEU A 276 32.48 4.03 41.18
C LEU A 276 32.94 4.37 42.57
N ALA A 277 32.69 3.47 43.51
CA ALA A 277 33.21 3.54 44.87
C ALA A 277 34.75 3.60 44.82
N SER A 278 35.31 4.68 45.39
CA SER A 278 36.72 4.88 45.62
C SER A 278 37.31 3.70 46.41
N ARG A 279 38.38 3.09 45.92
CA ARG A 279 39.16 2.10 46.64
C ARG A 279 39.77 2.74 47.91
N PRO A 280 39.78 2.04 49.06
CA PRO A 280 40.48 2.53 50.23
C PRO A 280 41.99 2.45 49.98
N ASP A 281 42.71 3.51 50.43
CA ASP A 281 44.15 3.63 50.43
C ASP A 281 44.78 2.52 51.29
N VAL A 282 45.74 1.81 50.65
CA VAL A 282 46.65 0.90 51.38
C VAL A 282 47.85 1.70 51.86
N PRO A 283 48.18 1.71 53.22
CA PRO A 283 49.34 2.37 53.67
C PRO A 283 50.64 1.64 53.32
N PRO A 284 51.77 2.31 53.10
CA PRO A 284 53.04 1.70 52.81
C PRO A 284 53.60 0.98 54.03
N SER A 285 53.96 -0.27 53.87
CA SER A 285 54.73 -1.08 54.82
C SER A 285 56.21 -0.70 54.79
N LEU A 286 56.75 -0.51 55.99
CA LEU A 286 58.17 -0.40 56.31
C LEU A 286 58.98 -1.60 55.84
#